data_1bd18aecee03e3492333fd2a048dc37f
#
_entry.id   1bd18aecee03e3492333fd2a048dc37f
#
_cell.length_a   1.000
_cell.length_b   1.000
_cell.length_c   1.000
_cell.angle_alpha   90.00
_cell.angle_beta   90.00
_cell.angle_gamma   90.00
#
_symmetry.space_group_name_H-M   'P 1'
#
loop_
_entity.id
_entity.type
_entity.pdbx_description
1 polymer ?
#
loop_
_entity_poly.entity_id
_entity_poly.type
_entity_poly.pdbx_seq_one_letter_code
_entity_poly.pdbx_strand_id
1 'polypeptide(L)'
;YYEDDCSYTFLRQLTGDELFGRLNSLMGTTCKLGTSNYSYNSLRDAYVGVDRDLNNPGNIIGYYDGRSMDGTWDSGKTYNREHTWPQSKGANKSIPMGHDMQSVRPTNASINSSRGNTAYGESGSYYDPNEIAINNANYRAENLGSYRGDAARVILYDYIVYGEAGGYKNKHYNGNAQLLSKLGTSGVFESIPVLIKW
;
A
#
# COMPACT_ATOMS: atom_id res chain seq x y z
N TYR A 1 22.26 9.01 -2.43
CA TYR A 1 23.27 8.62 -1.42
C TYR A 1 22.52 8.53 -0.11
N TYR A 2 22.15 7.32 0.29
CA TYR A 2 21.78 7.07 1.67
C TYR A 2 23.11 6.90 2.40
N GLU A 3 23.48 7.83 3.27
CA GLU A 3 24.50 7.59 4.27
C GLU A 3 24.08 6.33 5.04
N ASP A 4 25.03 5.41 5.25
CA ASP A 4 24.82 4.22 6.08
C ASP A 4 24.47 4.70 7.49
N ASP A 5 23.17 4.94 7.72
CA ASP A 5 22.70 5.17 9.07
C ASP A 5 22.90 3.87 9.85
N CYS A 6 23.93 3.88 10.68
CA CYS A 6 24.35 2.73 11.50
C CYS A 6 23.20 2.15 12.33
N SER A 7 22.11 2.89 12.50
CA SER A 7 20.96 2.47 13.30
C SER A 7 20.23 1.24 12.78
N TYR A 8 20.34 0.93 11.46
CA TYR A 8 19.68 -0.23 10.85
C TYR A 8 20.63 -1.33 10.38
N THR A 9 21.93 -1.19 10.59
CA THR A 9 22.95 -2.17 10.11
C THR A 9 22.73 -3.56 10.71
N PHE A 10 22.21 -3.63 11.94
CA PHE A 10 21.91 -4.90 12.61
C PHE A 10 20.83 -5.71 11.90
N LEU A 11 19.92 -5.09 11.15
CA LEU A 11 18.84 -5.79 10.40
C LEU A 11 19.42 -6.65 9.27
N ARG A 12 20.59 -6.28 8.73
CA ARG A 12 21.24 -7.03 7.64
C ARG A 12 21.71 -8.42 8.04
N GLN A 13 21.82 -8.67 9.34
CA GLN A 13 22.26 -9.96 9.88
C GLN A 13 21.10 -10.89 10.25
N LEU A 14 19.87 -10.38 10.22
CA LEU A 14 18.66 -11.10 10.60
C LEU A 14 17.99 -11.73 9.38
N THR A 15 17.35 -12.86 9.57
CA THR A 15 16.59 -13.57 8.52
C THR A 15 15.30 -14.12 9.08
N GLY A 16 14.36 -14.46 8.17
CA GLY A 16 13.11 -15.15 8.53
C GLY A 16 12.29 -14.41 9.59
N ASP A 17 11.79 -15.16 10.56
CA ASP A 17 10.92 -14.66 11.63
C ASP A 17 11.61 -13.63 12.53
N GLU A 18 12.91 -13.73 12.71
CA GLU A 18 13.67 -12.79 13.52
C GLU A 18 13.72 -11.41 12.84
N LEU A 19 14.02 -11.36 11.54
CA LEU A 19 13.96 -10.13 10.77
C LEU A 19 12.55 -9.54 10.79
N PHE A 20 11.54 -10.37 10.52
CA PHE A 20 10.15 -9.94 10.56
C PHE A 20 9.79 -9.32 11.92
N GLY A 21 10.12 -10.01 13.01
CA GLY A 21 9.81 -9.54 14.36
C GLY A 21 10.48 -8.22 14.72
N ARG A 22 11.73 -8.02 14.29
CA ARG A 22 12.45 -6.76 14.50
C ARG A 22 11.85 -5.63 13.68
N LEU A 23 11.53 -5.85 12.41
CA LEU A 23 10.86 -4.87 11.56
C LEU A 23 9.48 -4.51 12.13
N ASN A 24 8.66 -5.51 12.49
CA ASN A 24 7.36 -5.30 13.11
C ASN A 24 7.47 -4.47 14.40
N SER A 25 8.44 -4.77 15.26
CA SER A 25 8.68 -4.04 16.49
C SER A 25 9.10 -2.59 16.24
N LEU A 26 10.02 -2.34 15.31
CA LEU A 26 10.47 -1.00 14.93
C LEU A 26 9.31 -0.17 14.36
N MET A 27 8.60 -0.71 13.38
CA MET A 27 7.49 -0.02 12.73
C MET A 27 6.33 0.21 13.70
N GLY A 28 6.07 -0.71 14.62
CA GLY A 28 5.06 -0.55 15.66
C GLY A 28 5.39 0.53 16.70
N THR A 29 6.65 0.88 16.85
CA THR A 29 7.08 1.93 17.80
C THR A 29 7.27 3.30 17.15
N THR A 30 7.71 3.32 15.89
CA THR A 30 8.06 4.55 15.15
C THR A 30 6.95 5.03 14.23
N CYS A 31 6.23 4.11 13.60
CA CYS A 31 5.10 4.43 12.74
C CYS A 31 3.83 4.55 13.58
N LYS A 32 3.52 5.75 14.03
CA LYS A 32 2.22 6.06 14.65
C LYS A 32 1.10 6.24 13.61
N LEU A 33 1.33 5.80 12.40
CA LEU A 33 0.36 5.75 11.31
C LEU A 33 -0.74 4.77 11.74
N GLY A 34 -1.98 5.13 11.58
CA GLY A 34 -3.11 4.30 12.03
C GLY A 34 -3.46 4.42 13.53
N THR A 35 -2.88 5.37 14.24
CA THR A 35 -3.34 5.72 15.58
C THR A 35 -4.66 6.50 15.51
N SER A 36 -5.36 6.59 16.63
CA SER A 36 -6.68 7.22 16.81
C SER A 36 -6.85 8.64 16.24
N ASN A 37 -5.79 9.26 15.77
CA ASN A 37 -5.82 10.64 15.24
C ASN A 37 -6.19 10.72 13.76
N TYR A 38 -6.20 9.60 13.02
CA TYR A 38 -6.59 9.56 11.62
C TYR A 38 -7.84 8.70 11.46
N SER A 39 -8.84 9.25 10.84
CA SER A 39 -10.03 8.52 10.41
C SER A 39 -9.94 8.20 8.92
N TYR A 40 -10.71 7.23 8.48
CA TYR A 40 -10.86 6.95 7.06
C TYR A 40 -11.23 8.20 6.23
N ASN A 41 -11.97 9.13 6.83
CA ASN A 41 -12.36 10.35 6.13
C ASN A 41 -11.25 11.40 6.04
N SER A 42 -10.34 11.46 7.01
CA SER A 42 -9.23 12.41 6.97
C SER A 42 -8.14 12.05 5.96
N LEU A 43 -8.15 10.83 5.42
CA LEU A 43 -7.23 10.44 4.33
C LEU A 43 -7.34 11.37 3.12
N ARG A 44 -8.56 11.74 2.72
CA ARG A 44 -8.79 12.64 1.59
C ARG A 44 -8.15 14.02 1.78
N ASP A 45 -8.11 14.49 3.03
CA ASP A 45 -7.51 15.79 3.35
C ASP A 45 -5.98 15.69 3.36
N ALA A 46 -5.45 14.52 3.71
CA ALA A 46 -4.01 14.24 3.74
C ALA A 46 -3.40 14.07 2.33
N TYR A 47 -4.15 13.53 1.37
CA TYR A 47 -3.63 13.28 0.01
C TYR A 47 -3.11 14.55 -0.68
N VAL A 48 -3.74 15.69 -0.43
CA VAL A 48 -3.30 16.98 -0.99
C VAL A 48 -1.90 17.38 -0.52
N GLY A 49 -1.44 16.79 0.59
CA GLY A 49 -0.08 16.97 1.09
C GLY A 49 0.89 15.88 0.64
N VAL A 50 0.49 14.60 0.77
CA VAL A 50 1.39 13.45 0.59
C VAL A 50 1.42 12.90 -0.83
N ASP A 51 0.31 12.94 -1.55
CA ASP A 51 0.21 12.50 -2.95
C ASP A 51 0.04 13.70 -3.92
N ARG A 52 0.48 14.89 -3.51
CA ARG A 52 0.33 16.12 -4.29
C ARG A 52 1.02 16.05 -5.64
N ASP A 53 0.41 16.66 -6.64
CA ASP A 53 1.07 16.96 -7.90
C ASP A 53 1.94 18.22 -7.75
N LEU A 54 3.25 18.07 -7.91
CA LEU A 54 4.19 19.19 -7.79
C LEU A 54 4.06 20.20 -8.93
N ASN A 55 3.49 19.80 -10.08
CA ASN A 55 3.32 20.65 -11.24
C ASN A 55 1.97 21.37 -11.27
N ASN A 56 0.98 20.85 -10.55
CA ASN A 56 -0.39 21.38 -10.52
C ASN A 56 -0.85 21.53 -9.05
N PRO A 57 -0.62 22.69 -8.45
CA PRO A 57 -1.02 22.95 -7.06
C PRO A 57 -2.52 22.68 -6.82
N GLY A 58 -2.81 21.93 -5.77
CA GLY A 58 -4.19 21.50 -5.44
C GLY A 58 -4.58 20.15 -6.02
N ASN A 59 -3.82 19.64 -7.00
CA ASN A 59 -4.02 18.31 -7.54
C ASN A 59 -3.24 17.23 -6.77
N ILE A 60 -3.71 16.00 -6.93
CA ILE A 60 -3.10 14.77 -6.41
C ILE A 60 -2.76 13.83 -7.54
N ILE A 61 -1.80 12.95 -7.32
CA ILE A 61 -1.36 11.94 -8.29
C ILE A 61 -2.07 10.62 -8.01
N GLY A 62 -2.71 10.07 -9.03
CA GLY A 62 -3.37 8.77 -8.96
C GLY A 62 -2.39 7.62 -8.81
N TYR A 63 -2.69 6.73 -7.87
CA TYR A 63 -1.77 5.63 -7.48
C TYR A 63 -1.43 4.69 -8.63
N TYR A 64 -2.38 4.29 -9.46
CA TYR A 64 -2.14 3.32 -10.54
C TYR A 64 -1.73 3.93 -11.87
N ASP A 65 -2.21 5.12 -12.20
CA ASP A 65 -2.01 5.70 -13.52
C ASP A 65 -1.11 6.95 -13.53
N GLY A 66 -0.72 7.43 -12.34
CA GLY A 66 0.09 8.65 -12.21
C GLY A 66 -0.62 9.91 -12.69
N ARG A 67 -1.93 9.84 -12.97
CA ARG A 67 -2.69 10.98 -13.47
C ARG A 67 -2.84 12.05 -12.42
N SER A 68 -2.65 13.30 -12.84
CA SER A 68 -3.01 14.47 -12.06
C SER A 68 -4.54 14.59 -11.98
N MET A 69 -5.07 14.65 -10.78
CA MET A 69 -6.50 14.74 -10.51
C MET A 69 -6.77 15.87 -9.51
N ASP A 70 -7.92 16.53 -9.63
CA ASP A 70 -8.34 17.51 -8.63
C ASP A 70 -8.37 16.86 -7.23
N GLY A 71 -7.63 17.44 -6.29
CA GLY A 71 -7.54 16.96 -4.92
C GLY A 71 -8.77 17.26 -4.07
N THR A 72 -9.70 18.07 -4.58
CA THR A 72 -10.96 18.38 -3.91
C THR A 72 -11.86 17.15 -3.87
N TRP A 73 -12.33 16.79 -2.67
CA TRP A 73 -13.19 15.63 -2.51
C TRP A 73 -14.60 15.88 -3.06
N ASP A 74 -14.96 15.15 -4.10
CA ASP A 74 -16.24 15.26 -4.83
C ASP A 74 -17.18 14.06 -4.61
N SER A 75 -17.12 13.44 -3.45
CA SER A 75 -17.85 12.22 -3.10
C SER A 75 -17.41 10.97 -3.87
N GLY A 76 -16.14 10.96 -4.31
CA GLY A 76 -15.53 9.81 -4.95
C GLY A 76 -15.80 9.68 -6.45
N LYS A 77 -16.17 10.75 -7.13
CA LYS A 77 -16.41 10.75 -8.57
C LYS A 77 -15.12 10.82 -9.38
N THR A 78 -14.23 11.75 -9.04
CA THR A 78 -12.92 11.92 -9.69
C THR A 78 -11.95 10.88 -9.19
N TYR A 79 -11.77 10.81 -7.88
CA TYR A 79 -10.93 9.80 -7.24
C TYR A 79 -11.62 9.22 -6.02
N ASN A 80 -11.19 8.02 -5.64
CA ASN A 80 -11.57 7.45 -4.36
C ASN A 80 -10.38 6.78 -3.68
N ARG A 81 -10.63 6.19 -2.52
CA ARG A 81 -9.59 5.62 -1.66
C ARG A 81 -9.42 4.15 -2.00
N GLU A 82 -8.35 3.85 -2.72
CA GLU A 82 -7.97 2.49 -3.05
C GLU A 82 -7.37 1.80 -1.83
N HIS A 83 -7.97 0.71 -1.41
CA HIS A 83 -7.37 -0.22 -0.46
C HIS A 83 -6.48 -1.19 -1.22
N THR A 84 -5.17 -0.92 -1.26
CA THR A 84 -4.20 -1.78 -1.96
C THR A 84 -4.26 -3.21 -1.44
N TRP A 85 -4.38 -3.38 -0.14
CA TRP A 85 -4.88 -4.60 0.47
C TRP A 85 -6.40 -4.51 0.58
N PRO A 86 -7.17 -5.36 -0.14
CA PRO A 86 -8.63 -5.21 -0.21
C PRO A 86 -9.32 -5.30 1.15
N GLN A 87 -10.37 -4.48 1.34
CA GLN A 87 -11.18 -4.52 2.55
C GLN A 87 -11.77 -5.91 2.81
N SER A 88 -12.23 -6.58 1.76
CA SER A 88 -12.78 -7.94 1.82
C SER A 88 -11.74 -9.00 2.22
N LYS A 89 -10.46 -8.65 2.13
CA LYS A 89 -9.33 -9.51 2.47
C LYS A 89 -8.64 -9.11 3.78
N GLY A 90 -9.22 -8.20 4.56
CA GLY A 90 -8.75 -7.86 5.89
C GLY A 90 -8.52 -6.39 6.20
N ALA A 91 -8.30 -5.52 5.20
CA ALA A 91 -8.05 -4.10 5.41
C ALA A 91 -9.34 -3.28 5.55
N ASN A 92 -10.24 -3.68 6.44
CA ASN A 92 -11.49 -2.96 6.68
C ASN A 92 -11.22 -1.52 7.15
N LYS A 93 -11.99 -0.57 6.64
CA LYS A 93 -11.89 0.86 6.96
C LYS A 93 -12.05 1.23 8.45
N SER A 94 -12.52 0.31 9.27
CA SER A 94 -12.71 0.51 10.73
C SER A 94 -11.50 0.09 11.56
N ILE A 95 -10.46 -0.47 10.96
CA ILE A 95 -9.22 -0.85 11.62
C ILE A 95 -8.05 0.01 11.11
N PRO A 96 -6.95 0.14 11.87
CA PRO A 96 -5.80 0.99 11.48
C PRO A 96 -5.31 0.78 10.06
N MET A 97 -5.14 -0.45 9.59
CA MET A 97 -4.73 -0.76 8.23
C MET A 97 -5.65 -0.15 7.15
N GLY A 98 -6.95 -0.14 7.39
CA GLY A 98 -7.95 0.35 6.44
C GLY A 98 -8.09 1.87 6.39
N HIS A 99 -7.29 2.60 7.19
CA HIS A 99 -7.18 4.06 7.13
C HIS A 99 -5.73 4.56 7.27
N ASP A 100 -4.77 3.69 7.00
CA ASP A 100 -3.36 4.04 6.89
C ASP A 100 -3.06 4.63 5.51
N MET A 101 -2.41 5.79 5.46
CA MET A 101 -2.04 6.47 4.21
C MET A 101 -1.05 5.68 3.35
N GLN A 102 -0.28 4.75 3.92
CA GLN A 102 0.59 3.87 3.15
C GLN A 102 -0.21 2.79 2.42
N SER A 103 -1.28 2.29 3.06
CA SER A 103 -2.12 1.20 2.58
C SER A 103 -3.26 1.67 1.68
N VAL A 104 -3.79 2.86 1.96
CA VAL A 104 -4.98 3.40 1.29
C VAL A 104 -4.59 4.63 0.48
N ARG A 105 -4.60 4.48 -0.84
CA ARG A 105 -4.04 5.46 -1.77
C ARG A 105 -5.12 6.12 -2.62
N PRO A 106 -4.92 7.38 -3.05
CA PRO A 106 -5.85 8.01 -3.99
C PRO A 106 -5.71 7.37 -5.36
N THR A 107 -6.82 6.99 -5.97
CA THR A 107 -6.80 6.46 -7.33
C THR A 107 -8.04 6.90 -8.10
N ASN A 108 -7.95 6.96 -9.43
CA ASN A 108 -9.09 7.24 -10.29
C ASN A 108 -10.24 6.28 -9.98
N ALA A 109 -11.46 6.82 -9.87
CA ALA A 109 -12.63 6.06 -9.43
C ALA A 109 -12.97 4.87 -10.34
N SER A 110 -12.78 5.00 -11.65
CA SER A 110 -13.04 3.92 -12.61
C SER A 110 -11.98 2.83 -12.51
N ILE A 111 -10.71 3.20 -12.30
CA ILE A 111 -9.61 2.25 -12.13
C ILE A 111 -9.79 1.45 -10.84
N ASN A 112 -10.13 2.11 -9.74
CA ASN A 112 -10.44 1.43 -8.48
C ASN A 112 -11.60 0.43 -8.65
N SER A 113 -12.67 0.84 -9.34
CA SER A 113 -13.81 -0.03 -9.61
C SER A 113 -13.42 -1.24 -10.46
N SER A 114 -12.56 -1.05 -11.47
CA SER A 114 -12.07 -2.15 -12.32
C SER A 114 -11.19 -3.13 -11.56
N ARG A 115 -10.31 -2.61 -10.69
CA ARG A 115 -9.47 -3.47 -9.84
C ARG A 115 -10.31 -4.27 -8.85
N GLY A 116 -11.28 -3.65 -8.20
CA GLY A 116 -12.12 -4.28 -7.18
C GLY A 116 -11.29 -4.90 -6.04
N ASN A 117 -11.43 -6.20 -5.84
CA ASN A 117 -10.66 -6.96 -4.86
C ASN A 117 -9.75 -8.03 -5.50
N THR A 118 -9.46 -7.88 -6.80
CA THR A 118 -8.60 -8.82 -7.54
C THR A 118 -7.19 -8.78 -6.97
N ALA A 119 -6.60 -9.95 -6.78
CA ALA A 119 -5.23 -10.05 -6.31
C ALA A 119 -4.24 -9.54 -7.35
N TYR A 120 -3.12 -8.99 -6.90
CA TYR A 120 -2.05 -8.57 -7.81
C TYR A 120 -1.29 -9.78 -8.39
N GLY A 121 -0.91 -9.66 -9.65
CA GLY A 121 -0.14 -10.68 -10.36
C GLY A 121 0.09 -10.33 -11.82
N GLU A 122 0.86 -11.16 -12.52
CA GLU A 122 1.29 -10.91 -13.90
C GLU A 122 0.53 -11.75 -14.95
N SER A 123 -0.34 -12.65 -14.51
CA SER A 123 -0.98 -13.61 -15.42
C SER A 123 -2.41 -13.99 -15.01
N GLY A 124 -3.17 -14.46 -15.98
CA GLY A 124 -4.51 -15.01 -15.75
C GLY A 124 -5.52 -13.98 -15.25
N SER A 125 -6.16 -14.27 -14.14
CA SER A 125 -7.20 -13.41 -13.54
C SER A 125 -6.64 -12.43 -12.50
N TYR A 126 -5.34 -12.30 -12.42
CA TYR A 126 -4.70 -11.33 -11.53
C TYR A 126 -4.72 -9.92 -12.12
N TYR A 127 -4.55 -8.95 -11.25
CA TYR A 127 -4.49 -7.55 -11.59
C TYR A 127 -3.03 -7.10 -11.68
N ASP A 128 -2.58 -6.75 -12.88
CA ASP A 128 -1.26 -6.19 -13.08
C ASP A 128 -1.32 -4.65 -13.00
N PRO A 129 -0.70 -4.04 -11.98
CA PRO A 129 -0.69 -2.59 -11.86
C PRO A 129 -0.08 -1.86 -13.06
N ASN A 130 0.80 -2.52 -13.82
CA ASN A 130 1.44 -1.91 -14.98
C ASN A 130 0.55 -1.92 -16.24
N GLU A 131 -0.38 -2.85 -16.38
CA GLU A 131 -1.25 -2.90 -17.56
C GLU A 131 -2.11 -1.65 -17.69
N ILE A 132 -2.51 -1.05 -16.57
CA ILE A 132 -3.26 0.20 -16.56
C ILE A 132 -2.42 1.38 -17.02
N ALA A 133 -1.16 1.40 -16.62
CA ALA A 133 -0.22 2.43 -17.04
C ALA A 133 0.03 2.37 -18.55
N ILE A 134 0.09 1.17 -19.14
CA ILE A 134 0.29 0.96 -20.58
C ILE A 134 -0.93 1.45 -21.39
N ASN A 135 -2.13 1.15 -20.93
CA ASN A 135 -3.37 1.56 -21.59
C ASN A 135 -3.70 3.05 -21.45
N ASN A 136 -3.13 3.72 -20.46
CA ASN A 136 -3.25 5.16 -20.22
C ASN A 136 -1.90 5.89 -20.44
N ALA A 137 -1.17 5.52 -21.40
CA ALA A 137 0.24 5.67 -21.77
C ALA A 137 0.98 7.02 -21.54
N ASN A 138 0.42 7.99 -20.82
CA ASN A 138 0.99 9.34 -20.87
C ASN A 138 1.54 9.90 -19.56
N TYR A 139 1.47 9.19 -18.43
CA TYR A 139 1.67 9.92 -17.18
C TYR A 139 2.81 9.47 -16.28
N ARG A 140 3.13 8.19 -16.21
CA ARG A 140 4.15 7.74 -15.26
C ARG A 140 5.38 7.09 -15.87
N ALA A 141 5.27 6.61 -17.09
CA ALA A 141 6.25 5.68 -17.68
C ALA A 141 7.68 6.22 -17.73
N GLU A 142 7.87 7.53 -17.83
CA GLU A 142 9.19 8.09 -18.05
C GLU A 142 9.94 8.49 -16.76
N ASN A 143 9.23 8.77 -15.66
CA ASN A 143 9.85 9.41 -14.49
C ASN A 143 9.60 8.76 -13.12
N LEU A 144 8.64 7.88 -12.97
CA LEU A 144 8.21 7.38 -11.66
C LEU A 144 8.38 5.86 -11.45
N GLY A 145 8.89 5.15 -12.44
CA GLY A 145 9.16 3.72 -12.32
C GLY A 145 7.90 2.82 -12.37
N SER A 146 8.08 1.58 -11.98
CA SER A 146 7.05 0.55 -12.08
C SER A 146 6.04 0.61 -10.93
N TYR A 147 4.75 0.58 -11.23
CA TYR A 147 3.66 0.44 -10.27
C TYR A 147 3.68 -0.89 -9.52
N ARG A 148 4.24 -1.92 -10.13
CA ARG A 148 4.44 -3.22 -9.50
C ARG A 148 5.28 -3.08 -8.24
N GLY A 149 6.40 -2.37 -8.32
CA GLY A 149 7.26 -2.12 -7.17
C GLY A 149 6.57 -1.34 -6.05
N ASP A 150 5.72 -0.36 -6.40
CA ASP A 150 4.93 0.36 -5.40
C ASP A 150 3.91 -0.56 -4.72
N ALA A 151 3.18 -1.37 -5.50
CA ALA A 151 2.24 -2.35 -4.95
C ALA A 151 2.96 -3.36 -4.04
N ALA A 152 4.11 -3.88 -4.46
CA ALA A 152 4.91 -4.79 -3.67
C ALA A 152 5.33 -4.19 -2.32
N ARG A 153 5.84 -2.94 -2.34
CA ARG A 153 6.25 -2.24 -1.11
C ARG A 153 5.09 -2.00 -0.16
N VAL A 154 3.93 -1.60 -0.67
CA VAL A 154 2.75 -1.38 0.17
C VAL A 154 2.28 -2.68 0.81
N ILE A 155 2.21 -3.76 0.06
CA ILE A 155 1.78 -5.05 0.61
C ILE A 155 2.77 -5.61 1.63
N LEU A 156 4.08 -5.47 1.37
CA LEU A 156 5.10 -5.86 2.36
C LEU A 156 5.02 -5.00 3.62
N TYR A 157 4.80 -3.70 3.46
CA TYR A 157 4.55 -2.79 4.58
C TYR A 157 3.34 -3.27 5.40
N ASP A 158 2.21 -3.49 4.76
CA ASP A 158 0.99 -3.94 5.41
C ASP A 158 1.20 -5.26 6.15
N TYR A 159 1.89 -6.19 5.52
CA TYR A 159 2.21 -7.49 6.11
C TYR A 159 3.09 -7.35 7.35
N ILE A 160 4.12 -6.50 7.30
CA ILE A 160 5.04 -6.28 8.43
C ILE A 160 4.36 -5.53 9.56
N VAL A 161 3.63 -4.45 9.25
CA VAL A 161 3.03 -3.58 10.27
C VAL A 161 1.81 -4.22 10.92
N TYR A 162 0.98 -4.88 10.13
CA TYR A 162 -0.32 -5.41 10.57
C TYR A 162 -0.38 -6.93 10.60
N GLY A 163 0.66 -7.61 10.15
CA GLY A 163 0.77 -9.04 10.16
C GLY A 163 1.27 -9.63 11.48
N GLU A 164 1.24 -10.94 11.57
CA GLU A 164 1.73 -11.71 12.69
C GLU A 164 2.57 -12.88 12.17
N ALA A 165 3.81 -13.00 12.61
CA ALA A 165 4.67 -14.13 12.31
C ALA A 165 5.63 -14.40 13.47
N GLY A 166 6.02 -15.66 13.67
CA GLY A 166 7.02 -16.03 14.68
C GLY A 166 6.67 -15.64 16.12
N GLY A 167 5.39 -15.43 16.43
CA GLY A 167 4.93 -14.97 17.76
C GLY A 167 5.02 -13.46 17.96
N TYR A 168 5.46 -12.71 16.96
CA TYR A 168 5.48 -11.25 17.01
C TYR A 168 4.14 -10.67 16.55
N LYS A 169 3.64 -9.68 17.31
CA LYS A 169 2.40 -8.96 17.01
C LYS A 169 2.67 -7.47 17.12
N ASN A 170 2.31 -6.73 16.09
CA ASN A 170 2.34 -5.28 16.19
C ASN A 170 1.32 -4.81 17.24
N LYS A 171 1.71 -3.83 18.07
CA LYS A 171 0.84 -3.25 19.13
C LYS A 171 -0.43 -2.60 18.58
N HIS A 172 -0.42 -2.22 17.31
CA HIS A 172 -1.56 -1.61 16.61
C HIS A 172 -2.45 -2.64 15.93
N TYR A 173 -2.15 -3.91 16.09
CA TYR A 173 -2.82 -5.00 15.43
C TYR A 173 -3.93 -5.61 16.30
N ASN A 174 -5.13 -5.68 15.75
CA ASN A 174 -6.30 -6.26 16.40
C ASN A 174 -6.51 -7.75 16.04
N GLY A 175 -5.44 -8.53 16.02
CA GLY A 175 -5.57 -9.99 15.96
C GLY A 175 -6.16 -10.56 14.67
N ASN A 176 -5.85 -10.02 13.51
CA ASN A 176 -6.35 -10.59 12.27
C ASN A 176 -5.36 -11.58 11.65
N ALA A 177 -5.25 -12.77 12.24
CA ALA A 177 -4.45 -13.89 11.73
C ALA A 177 -4.75 -14.26 10.24
N GLN A 178 -5.82 -13.70 9.69
CA GLN A 178 -6.19 -13.85 8.29
C GLN A 178 -5.22 -13.18 7.32
N LEU A 179 -4.40 -12.23 7.74
CA LEU A 179 -3.43 -11.57 6.85
C LEU A 179 -2.39 -12.57 6.34
N LEU A 180 -1.85 -13.41 7.20
CA LEU A 180 -0.88 -14.45 6.83
C LEU A 180 -1.45 -15.45 5.81
N SER A 181 -2.68 -15.92 6.05
CA SER A 181 -3.34 -16.88 5.15
C SER A 181 -3.74 -16.24 3.80
N LYS A 182 -3.75 -14.93 3.72
CA LYS A 182 -4.15 -14.17 2.51
C LYS A 182 -2.98 -13.61 1.71
N LEU A 183 -1.77 -13.72 2.23
CA LEU A 183 -0.56 -13.44 1.49
C LEU A 183 -0.17 -14.71 0.72
N GLY A 184 -0.42 -14.76 -0.57
CA GLY A 184 -0.11 -15.93 -1.39
C GLY A 184 -1.13 -16.14 -2.50
N THR A 185 -1.07 -17.28 -3.18
CA THR A 185 -1.74 -17.58 -4.45
C THR A 185 -3.26 -17.37 -4.48
N SER A 186 -3.94 -17.48 -3.35
CA SER A 186 -5.40 -17.24 -3.27
C SER A 186 -5.77 -15.93 -2.56
N GLY A 187 -4.79 -15.13 -2.20
CA GLY A 187 -4.97 -14.00 -1.31
C GLY A 187 -4.93 -12.65 -2.01
N VAL A 188 -3.89 -11.88 -1.71
CA VAL A 188 -3.69 -10.51 -2.18
C VAL A 188 -2.71 -10.46 -3.34
N PHE A 189 -1.83 -11.46 -3.46
CA PHE A 189 -0.83 -11.64 -4.52
C PHE A 189 -0.92 -13.00 -5.16
N GLU A 190 -0.42 -13.09 -6.39
CA GLU A 190 -0.23 -14.35 -7.12
C GLU A 190 0.73 -15.28 -6.38
N SER A 191 1.90 -14.78 -6.01
CA SER A 191 2.88 -15.51 -5.19
C SER A 191 3.92 -14.60 -4.57
N ILE A 192 4.58 -15.05 -3.50
CA ILE A 192 5.73 -14.33 -2.91
C ILE A 192 6.86 -14.11 -3.92
N PRO A 193 7.25 -15.07 -4.78
CA PRO A 193 8.24 -14.83 -5.82
C PRO A 193 7.89 -13.68 -6.77
N VAL A 194 6.63 -13.53 -7.15
CA VAL A 194 6.17 -12.40 -7.98
C VAL A 194 6.33 -11.08 -7.23
N LEU A 195 5.94 -11.05 -5.96
CA LEU A 195 6.11 -9.88 -5.10
C LEU A 195 7.59 -9.44 -4.99
N ILE A 196 8.48 -10.39 -4.82
CA ILE A 196 9.94 -10.13 -4.70
C ILE A 196 10.52 -9.66 -6.05
N LYS A 197 10.00 -10.16 -7.17
CA LYS A 197 10.40 -9.75 -8.51
C LYS A 197 10.04 -8.30 -8.82
N TRP A 198 8.95 -7.84 -8.27
CA TRP A 198 8.43 -6.48 -8.47
C TRP A 198 9.19 -5.44 -7.67
#